data_a109f1cebc068bc161f959286e81c9d5
#
_entry.id   a109f1cebc068bc161f959286e81c9d5
#
_cell.length_a   1.000
_cell.length_b   1.000
_cell.length_c   1.000
_cell.angle_alpha   90.00
_cell.angle_beta   90.00
_cell.angle_gamma   90.00
#
_symmetry.space_group_name_H-M   'P 1'
#
loop_
_entity.id
_entity.type
_entity.pdbx_description
1 polymer ?
#
loop_
_entity_poly.entity_id
_entity_poly.type
_entity_poly.pdbx_seq_one_letter_code
_entity_poly.pdbx_strand_id
1 'polypeptide(L)'
;MVDYSGDFRFNDRQSYASYAQRIGRREAHADPEILSSSTYGLPELHRREIASSILVGNPGCYAVACILGIAPALKFGLVRAENMVFDGKSGVSGAGKTPSPLFHFPARHESMHAYKVTGHQHVYEIERELTAVCGKEVTITFTPHVVPLSRGIIATIYADLLQDVTIERVREAYQAMYCNEPFVRVASRGELLSTTDVRGSNFCNISLNIDSRTGKLIAVSVIDNLVKGQAGNALQNMNIMMGVEETTGLMHAGNFP
;
A
#
# COMPACT_ATOMS: atom_id res chain seq x y z
N MET A 1 -3.17 -0.92 20.92
CA MET A 1 -3.11 0.47 20.37
C MET A 1 -2.82 0.42 18.88
N VAL A 2 -3.48 1.25 18.06
CA VAL A 2 -3.14 1.40 16.63
C VAL A 2 -2.56 2.79 16.41
N ASP A 3 -1.33 2.86 15.93
CA ASP A 3 -0.60 4.11 15.70
C ASP A 3 -0.78 4.61 14.25
N TYR A 4 -1.05 5.91 14.09
CA TYR A 4 -1.19 6.60 12.80
C TYR A 4 0.00 7.52 12.49
N SER A 5 0.89 7.76 13.45
CA SER A 5 1.96 8.73 13.29
C SER A 5 3.04 8.26 12.30
N GLY A 6 3.15 6.96 12.13
CA GLY A 6 4.20 6.31 11.40
C GLY A 6 5.44 5.97 12.24
N ASP A 7 5.41 6.31 13.52
CA ASP A 7 6.55 6.07 14.42
C ASP A 7 6.75 4.59 14.72
N PHE A 8 5.69 3.79 14.64
CA PHE A 8 5.69 2.37 14.93
C PHE A 8 5.51 1.45 13.70
N ARG A 9 5.78 1.98 12.50
CA ARG A 9 5.76 1.16 11.27
C ARG A 9 6.96 0.24 11.14
N PHE A 10 8.06 0.54 11.85
CA PHE A 10 9.30 -0.24 11.88
C PHE A 10 9.54 -0.72 13.30
N ASN A 11 9.96 -1.94 13.45
CA ASN A 11 10.23 -2.56 14.75
C ASN A 11 11.72 -2.64 15.09
N ASP A 12 12.58 -2.04 14.28
CA ASP A 12 14.01 -1.92 14.53
C ASP A 12 14.49 -0.48 14.40
N ARG A 13 15.55 -0.15 15.15
CA ARG A 13 16.09 1.21 15.26
C ARG A 13 16.66 1.74 13.95
N GLN A 14 17.29 0.89 13.15
CA GLN A 14 17.96 1.30 11.92
C GLN A 14 16.93 1.66 10.84
N SER A 15 15.95 0.82 10.63
CA SER A 15 14.84 1.09 9.69
C SER A 15 14.04 2.33 10.10
N TYR A 16 13.76 2.48 11.41
CA TYR A 16 13.12 3.68 11.92
C TYR A 16 13.95 4.94 11.65
N ALA A 17 15.25 4.92 11.93
CA ALA A 17 16.13 6.07 11.72
C ALA A 17 16.14 6.53 10.26
N SER A 18 16.26 5.58 9.33
CA SER A 18 16.22 5.85 7.89
C SER A 18 14.88 6.47 7.46
N TYR A 19 13.78 5.97 7.97
CA TYR A 19 12.45 6.53 7.75
C TYR A 19 12.31 7.93 8.36
N ALA A 20 12.69 8.12 9.63
CA ALA A 20 12.58 9.37 10.36
C ALA A 20 13.37 10.51 9.69
N GLN A 21 14.59 10.21 9.22
CA GLN A 21 15.41 11.15 8.46
C GLN A 21 14.66 11.70 7.23
N ARG A 22 13.97 10.82 6.49
CA ARG A 22 13.22 11.20 5.28
C ARG A 22 12.02 12.10 5.55
N ILE A 23 11.42 12.00 6.72
CA ILE A 23 10.27 12.83 7.09
C ILE A 23 10.68 14.05 7.95
N GLY A 24 11.98 14.29 8.12
CA GLY A 24 12.50 15.39 8.89
C GLY A 24 12.26 15.26 10.41
N ARG A 25 12.18 14.02 10.91
CA ARG A 25 12.05 13.73 12.34
C ARG A 25 13.38 13.30 12.94
N ARG A 26 13.42 13.26 14.28
CA ARG A 26 14.56 12.76 15.02
C ARG A 26 14.78 11.27 14.71
N GLU A 27 16.01 10.90 14.33
CA GLU A 27 16.39 9.54 13.99
C GLU A 27 16.32 8.55 15.17
N ALA A 28 16.57 9.06 16.40
CA ALA A 28 16.36 8.26 17.60
C ALA A 28 14.88 8.22 17.98
N HIS A 29 14.30 7.03 18.00
CA HIS A 29 12.93 6.83 18.48
C HIS A 29 12.81 7.24 19.95
N ALA A 30 11.68 7.85 20.34
CA ALA A 30 11.45 8.30 21.71
C ALA A 30 11.42 7.15 22.72
N ASP A 31 10.92 5.98 22.29
CA ASP A 31 10.86 4.76 23.09
C ASP A 31 11.29 3.56 22.24
N PRO A 32 12.60 3.24 22.20
CA PRO A 32 13.13 2.14 21.40
C PRO A 32 12.74 0.74 21.90
N GLU A 33 12.33 0.61 23.15
CA GLU A 33 11.90 -0.67 23.73
C GLU A 33 10.51 -1.03 23.25
N ILE A 34 9.58 -0.08 23.31
CA ILE A 34 8.23 -0.23 22.78
C ILE A 34 8.26 -0.41 21.26
N LEU A 35 9.18 0.27 20.56
CA LEU A 35 9.34 0.13 19.11
C LEU A 35 9.51 -1.34 18.69
N SER A 36 10.34 -2.10 19.41
CA SER A 36 10.63 -3.50 19.09
C SER A 36 9.40 -4.43 19.23
N SER A 37 8.40 -4.02 19.97
CA SER A 37 7.14 -4.77 20.15
C SER A 37 6.05 -4.40 19.14
N SER A 38 6.32 -3.46 18.24
CA SER A 38 5.34 -3.03 17.25
C SER A 38 5.20 -4.04 16.11
N THR A 39 3.96 -4.19 15.61
CA THR A 39 3.65 -5.00 14.44
C THR A 39 3.22 -4.08 13.30
N TYR A 40 3.67 -4.37 12.08
CA TYR A 40 3.22 -3.65 10.90
C TYR A 40 1.77 -4.03 10.57
N GLY A 41 0.90 -3.04 10.50
CA GLY A 41 -0.55 -3.21 10.48
C GLY A 41 -1.14 -3.43 9.09
N LEU A 42 -0.65 -4.39 8.32
CA LEU A 42 -1.26 -4.82 7.06
C LEU A 42 -1.84 -6.24 7.24
N PRO A 43 -3.16 -6.38 7.51
CA PRO A 43 -3.79 -7.65 7.88
C PRO A 43 -3.54 -8.78 6.87
N GLU A 44 -3.51 -8.47 5.59
CA GLU A 44 -3.30 -9.43 4.52
C GLU A 44 -1.92 -10.12 4.56
N LEU A 45 -0.97 -9.53 5.29
CA LEU A 45 0.37 -10.12 5.49
C LEU A 45 0.63 -10.56 6.93
N HIS A 46 0.06 -9.87 7.92
CA HIS A 46 0.45 -9.96 9.34
C HIS A 46 -0.71 -10.26 10.30
N ARG A 47 -1.80 -10.85 9.81
CA ARG A 47 -3.03 -11.06 10.62
C ARG A 47 -2.77 -11.77 11.95
N ARG A 48 -1.91 -12.79 11.96
CA ARG A 48 -1.61 -13.56 13.17
C ARG A 48 -0.83 -12.74 14.20
N GLU A 49 0.15 -12.00 13.72
CA GLU A 49 0.97 -11.11 14.55
C GLU A 49 0.12 -9.97 15.11
N ILE A 50 -0.76 -9.37 14.29
CA ILE A 50 -1.69 -8.32 14.71
C ILE A 50 -2.62 -8.81 15.83
N ALA A 51 -3.14 -10.03 15.71
CA ALA A 51 -4.06 -10.60 16.71
C ALA A 51 -3.42 -10.73 18.11
N SER A 52 -2.10 -10.92 18.18
CA SER A 52 -1.35 -11.03 19.44
C SER A 52 -0.66 -9.74 19.87
N SER A 53 -0.74 -8.68 19.07
CA SER A 53 -0.01 -7.43 19.32
C SER A 53 -0.74 -6.50 20.26
N ILE A 54 0.01 -5.78 21.09
CA ILE A 54 -0.50 -4.65 21.90
C ILE A 54 -0.37 -3.31 21.18
N LEU A 55 0.52 -3.27 20.17
CA LEU A 55 0.84 -2.06 19.41
C LEU A 55 1.00 -2.39 17.92
N VAL A 56 0.18 -1.73 17.10
CA VAL A 56 0.19 -1.90 15.65
C VAL A 56 0.48 -0.55 14.98
N GLY A 57 1.53 -0.50 14.16
CA GLY A 57 1.85 0.65 13.33
C GLY A 57 1.06 0.61 12.02
N ASN A 58 0.08 1.49 11.86
CA ASN A 58 -0.77 1.52 10.67
C ASN A 58 0.01 2.00 9.44
N PRO A 59 -0.06 1.29 8.29
CA PRO A 59 0.68 1.60 7.07
C PRO A 59 0.41 2.99 6.48
N GLY A 60 1.32 3.45 5.62
CA GLY A 60 1.05 4.57 4.73
C GLY A 60 0.15 4.16 3.57
N CYS A 61 -0.69 5.10 3.10
CA CYS A 61 -1.70 4.80 2.08
C CYS A 61 -1.11 4.28 0.76
N TYR A 62 -0.02 4.86 0.27
CA TYR A 62 0.66 4.32 -0.91
C TYR A 62 1.29 2.95 -0.64
N ALA A 63 1.82 2.73 0.57
CA ALA A 63 2.41 1.44 0.93
C ALA A 63 1.36 0.33 0.85
N VAL A 64 0.14 0.55 1.37
CA VAL A 64 -0.96 -0.41 1.25
C VAL A 64 -1.23 -0.77 -0.22
N ALA A 65 -1.45 0.25 -1.07
CA ALA A 65 -1.76 0.01 -2.49
C ALA A 65 -0.62 -0.73 -3.22
N CYS A 66 0.62 -0.31 -2.99
CA CYS A 66 1.79 -0.86 -3.67
C CYS A 66 2.10 -2.29 -3.22
N ILE A 67 2.08 -2.55 -1.90
CA ILE A 67 2.38 -3.88 -1.35
C ILE A 67 1.33 -4.88 -1.81
N LEU A 68 0.04 -4.58 -1.62
CA LEU A 68 -1.04 -5.48 -2.04
C LEU A 68 -1.02 -5.70 -3.56
N GLY A 69 -0.65 -4.68 -4.32
CA GLY A 69 -0.60 -4.75 -5.78
C GLY A 69 0.42 -5.74 -6.35
N ILE A 70 1.53 -6.06 -5.64
CA ILE A 70 2.62 -6.88 -6.21
C ILE A 70 3.07 -8.05 -5.33
N ALA A 71 2.70 -8.07 -4.05
CA ALA A 71 3.16 -9.10 -3.10
C ALA A 71 2.99 -10.54 -3.61
N PRO A 72 1.84 -10.94 -4.24
CA PRO A 72 1.71 -12.31 -4.73
C PRO A 72 2.72 -12.65 -5.84
N ALA A 73 2.97 -11.73 -6.77
CA ALA A 73 3.91 -11.98 -7.86
C ALA A 73 5.34 -12.19 -7.34
N LEU A 74 5.75 -11.46 -6.31
CA LEU A 74 7.04 -11.64 -5.65
C LEU A 74 7.07 -12.93 -4.80
N LYS A 75 6.05 -13.17 -3.99
CA LYS A 75 5.96 -14.34 -3.11
C LYS A 75 6.07 -15.65 -3.87
N PHE A 76 5.44 -15.73 -5.04
CA PHE A 76 5.45 -16.93 -5.87
C PHE A 76 6.57 -16.95 -6.93
N GLY A 77 7.51 -15.99 -6.87
CA GLY A 77 8.68 -15.95 -7.74
C GLY A 77 8.33 -15.78 -9.22
N LEU A 78 7.37 -14.90 -9.54
CA LEU A 78 6.92 -14.68 -10.91
C LEU A 78 7.60 -13.46 -11.56
N VAL A 79 8.15 -12.57 -10.75
CA VAL A 79 8.81 -11.34 -11.18
C VAL A 79 10.18 -11.19 -10.51
N ARG A 80 11.04 -10.37 -11.11
CA ARG A 80 12.31 -9.98 -10.49
C ARG A 80 12.04 -9.04 -9.32
N ALA A 81 12.88 -9.14 -8.29
CA ALA A 81 12.82 -8.26 -7.12
C ALA A 81 13.44 -6.87 -7.36
N GLU A 82 14.22 -6.76 -8.41
CA GLU A 82 14.94 -5.54 -8.79
C GLU A 82 14.19 -4.79 -9.90
N ASN A 83 14.50 -3.50 -10.06
CA ASN A 83 14.04 -2.64 -11.16
C ASN A 83 12.52 -2.49 -11.29
N MET A 84 11.78 -2.73 -10.22
CA MET A 84 10.35 -2.47 -10.22
C MET A 84 10.07 -0.96 -10.19
N VAL A 85 9.10 -0.52 -10.99
CA VAL A 85 8.66 0.86 -11.03
C VAL A 85 7.24 0.95 -10.48
N PHE A 86 7.05 1.85 -9.53
CA PHE A 86 5.78 2.13 -8.88
C PHE A 86 5.38 3.58 -9.18
N ASP A 87 4.36 3.75 -9.97
CA ASP A 87 3.82 5.05 -10.38
C ASP A 87 2.49 5.29 -9.67
N GLY A 88 2.52 6.11 -8.61
CA GLY A 88 1.38 6.33 -7.73
C GLY A 88 0.70 7.68 -7.99
N LYS A 89 -0.63 7.68 -8.14
CA LYS A 89 -1.46 8.88 -8.21
C LYS A 89 -2.40 8.91 -7.01
N SER A 90 -2.43 10.03 -6.28
CA SER A 90 -3.27 10.23 -5.10
C SER A 90 -4.09 11.50 -5.18
N GLY A 91 -5.32 11.42 -4.70
CA GLY A 91 -6.12 12.60 -4.43
C GLY A 91 -5.52 13.47 -3.32
N VAL A 92 -5.93 14.74 -3.29
CA VAL A 92 -5.37 15.78 -2.40
C VAL A 92 -5.56 15.51 -0.91
N SER A 93 -6.57 14.73 -0.51
CA SER A 93 -6.80 14.40 0.91
C SER A 93 -5.65 13.60 1.54
N GLY A 94 -4.79 12.99 0.73
CA GLY A 94 -3.56 12.32 1.19
C GLY A 94 -2.50 13.26 1.77
N ALA A 95 -2.59 14.56 1.49
CA ALA A 95 -1.68 15.58 2.02
C ALA A 95 -1.96 15.95 3.50
N GLY A 96 -3.04 15.45 4.09
CA GLY A 96 -3.46 15.78 5.46
C GLY A 96 -4.23 17.09 5.55
N LYS A 97 -4.44 17.56 6.79
CA LYS A 97 -5.30 18.73 7.09
C LYS A 97 -4.58 20.08 7.11
N THR A 98 -3.26 20.10 7.09
CA THR A 98 -2.49 21.34 7.15
C THR A 98 -2.58 22.08 5.82
N PRO A 99 -3.07 23.33 5.80
CA PRO A 99 -3.12 24.11 4.57
C PRO A 99 -1.73 24.33 3.98
N SER A 100 -1.64 24.26 2.66
CA SER A 100 -0.40 24.51 1.93
C SER A 100 -0.73 25.19 0.61
N PRO A 101 0.08 26.14 0.13
CA PRO A 101 -0.12 26.77 -1.19
C PRO A 101 -0.25 25.75 -2.34
N LEU A 102 0.48 24.65 -2.24
CA LEU A 102 0.46 23.58 -3.24
C LEU A 102 -0.90 22.86 -3.35
N PHE A 103 -1.67 22.82 -2.26
CA PHE A 103 -2.98 22.17 -2.17
C PHE A 103 -4.15 23.17 -2.13
N HIS A 104 -3.86 24.47 -2.32
CA HIS A 104 -4.88 25.49 -2.48
C HIS A 104 -5.68 25.22 -3.77
N PHE A 105 -7.01 25.40 -3.72
CA PHE A 105 -7.90 25.02 -4.82
C PHE A 105 -7.47 25.53 -6.20
N PRO A 106 -7.14 26.83 -6.41
CA PRO A 106 -6.71 27.31 -7.74
C PRO A 106 -5.39 26.69 -8.22
N ALA A 107 -4.50 26.32 -7.31
CA ALA A 107 -3.24 25.66 -7.68
C ALA A 107 -3.41 24.17 -7.97
N ARG A 108 -4.54 23.58 -7.55
CA ARG A 108 -4.78 22.14 -7.65
C ARG A 108 -5.81 21.76 -8.69
N HIS A 109 -6.79 22.63 -8.95
CA HIS A 109 -7.82 22.41 -9.94
C HIS A 109 -7.19 22.23 -11.34
N GLU A 110 -7.54 21.14 -12.03
CA GLU A 110 -7.05 20.77 -13.36
C GLU A 110 -5.51 20.62 -13.48
N SER A 111 -4.81 20.46 -12.37
CA SER A 111 -3.35 20.36 -12.33
C SER A 111 -2.90 19.13 -11.56
N MET A 112 -1.89 18.44 -12.07
CA MET A 112 -1.21 17.36 -11.36
C MET A 112 0.30 17.56 -11.39
N HIS A 113 0.99 17.04 -10.37
CA HIS A 113 2.46 17.06 -10.34
C HIS A 113 3.02 15.87 -9.57
N ALA A 114 4.22 15.46 -9.95
CA ALA A 114 5.04 14.58 -9.13
C ALA A 114 5.61 15.33 -7.93
N TYR A 115 5.73 14.65 -6.79
CA TYR A 115 6.32 15.24 -5.59
C TYR A 115 7.21 14.22 -4.87
N LYS A 116 8.19 14.69 -4.08
CA LYS A 116 9.14 13.82 -3.38
C LYS A 116 9.71 12.69 -4.25
N VAL A 117 9.96 13.00 -5.52
CA VAL A 117 10.59 12.06 -6.47
C VAL A 117 11.92 11.61 -5.87
N THR A 118 12.19 10.32 -5.85
CA THR A 118 13.36 9.67 -5.20
C THR A 118 13.46 9.80 -3.69
N GLY A 119 12.53 10.50 -3.03
CA GLY A 119 12.62 10.82 -1.59
C GLY A 119 11.35 10.58 -0.78
N HIS A 120 10.41 9.79 -1.27
CA HIS A 120 9.17 9.54 -0.54
C HIS A 120 9.36 8.49 0.56
N GLN A 121 8.85 8.81 1.75
CA GLN A 121 9.03 7.97 2.95
C GLN A 121 8.43 6.57 2.85
N HIS A 122 7.39 6.36 2.04
CA HIS A 122 6.77 5.04 1.90
C HIS A 122 7.65 4.02 1.15
N VAL A 123 8.73 4.45 0.48
CA VAL A 123 9.68 3.55 -0.17
C VAL A 123 10.22 2.53 0.84
N TYR A 124 10.61 2.99 2.04
CA TYR A 124 11.14 2.11 3.09
C TYR A 124 10.13 1.06 3.58
N GLU A 125 8.86 1.43 3.69
CA GLU A 125 7.79 0.50 4.06
C GLU A 125 7.61 -0.57 2.97
N ILE A 126 7.51 -0.13 1.71
CA ILE A 126 7.27 -1.01 0.56
C ILE A 126 8.43 -1.99 0.40
N GLU A 127 9.67 -1.51 0.37
CA GLU A 127 10.87 -2.35 0.19
C GLU A 127 11.01 -3.36 1.32
N ARG A 128 10.84 -2.95 2.58
CA ARG A 128 10.92 -3.84 3.74
C ARG A 128 9.88 -4.95 3.68
N GLU A 129 8.63 -4.61 3.47
CA GLU A 129 7.54 -5.59 3.45
C GLU A 129 7.67 -6.55 2.27
N LEU A 130 8.00 -6.05 1.09
CA LEU A 130 8.20 -6.90 -0.09
C LEU A 130 9.45 -7.78 0.05
N THR A 131 10.52 -7.29 0.68
CA THR A 131 11.71 -8.09 1.03
C THR A 131 11.33 -9.24 1.97
N ALA A 132 10.53 -8.96 3.00
CA ALA A 132 10.04 -10.00 3.92
C ALA A 132 9.15 -11.04 3.21
N VAL A 133 8.32 -10.60 2.26
CA VAL A 133 7.42 -11.48 1.49
C VAL A 133 8.17 -12.46 0.60
N CYS A 134 9.22 -12.01 -0.10
CA CYS A 134 9.94 -12.85 -1.06
C CYS A 134 11.28 -13.41 -0.55
N GLY A 135 11.77 -12.96 0.61
CA GLY A 135 13.05 -13.38 1.19
C GLY A 135 14.28 -12.90 0.42
N LYS A 136 14.14 -11.92 -0.47
CA LYS A 136 15.20 -11.30 -1.26
C LYS A 136 15.12 -9.80 -1.13
N GLU A 137 16.26 -9.11 -1.13
CA GLU A 137 16.28 -7.66 -1.12
C GLU A 137 15.49 -7.09 -2.30
N VAL A 138 14.54 -6.20 -1.99
CA VAL A 138 13.70 -5.51 -2.96
C VAL A 138 14.11 -4.05 -3.03
N THR A 139 14.34 -3.55 -4.23
CA THR A 139 14.55 -2.12 -4.50
C THR A 139 13.56 -1.63 -5.54
N ILE A 140 12.99 -0.45 -5.31
CA ILE A 140 11.97 0.11 -6.19
C ILE A 140 12.30 1.54 -6.63
N THR A 141 11.82 1.89 -7.81
CA THR A 141 11.66 3.29 -8.21
C THR A 141 10.22 3.71 -7.95
N PHE A 142 10.01 4.67 -7.06
CA PHE A 142 8.68 5.15 -6.71
C PHE A 142 8.49 6.61 -7.09
N THR A 143 7.48 6.90 -7.90
CA THR A 143 7.12 8.26 -8.30
C THR A 143 5.68 8.57 -7.90
N PRO A 144 5.47 9.27 -6.78
CA PRO A 144 4.13 9.68 -6.36
C PRO A 144 3.70 10.96 -7.05
N HIS A 145 2.41 11.03 -7.39
CA HIS A 145 1.77 12.21 -7.95
C HIS A 145 0.57 12.63 -7.10
N VAL A 146 0.34 13.93 -7.03
CA VAL A 146 -0.95 14.48 -6.58
C VAL A 146 -1.75 14.87 -7.80
N VAL A 147 -2.99 14.37 -7.85
CA VAL A 147 -3.92 14.61 -8.96
C VAL A 147 -5.14 15.40 -8.48
N PRO A 148 -5.89 16.05 -9.39
CA PRO A 148 -7.04 16.90 -9.02
C PRO A 148 -8.29 16.09 -8.64
N LEU A 149 -8.12 15.14 -7.73
CA LEU A 149 -9.16 14.33 -7.10
C LEU A 149 -9.18 14.60 -5.61
N SER A 150 -10.34 14.53 -4.97
CA SER A 150 -10.43 14.62 -3.52
C SER A 150 -9.85 13.38 -2.85
N ARG A 151 -10.21 12.18 -3.31
CA ARG A 151 -9.90 10.88 -2.68
C ARG A 151 -9.54 9.84 -3.73
N GLY A 152 -8.82 8.82 -3.28
CA GLY A 152 -8.43 7.65 -4.06
C GLY A 152 -6.94 7.63 -4.37
N ILE A 153 -6.40 6.42 -4.44
CA ILE A 153 -5.06 6.12 -4.95
C ILE A 153 -5.21 5.12 -6.08
N ILE A 154 -4.49 5.35 -7.17
CA ILE A 154 -4.18 4.36 -8.18
C ILE A 154 -2.68 4.20 -8.25
N ALA A 155 -2.18 2.99 -8.06
CA ALA A 155 -0.77 2.63 -8.18
C ALA A 155 -0.60 1.69 -9.37
N THR A 156 0.17 2.12 -10.38
CA THR A 156 0.56 1.28 -11.50
C THR A 156 1.96 0.75 -11.25
N ILE A 157 2.11 -0.56 -11.23
CA ILE A 157 3.34 -1.25 -10.86
C ILE A 157 3.83 -2.02 -12.08
N TYR A 158 5.09 -1.77 -12.46
CA TYR A 158 5.76 -2.46 -13.55
C TYR A 158 6.87 -3.32 -12.98
N ALA A 159 6.84 -4.62 -13.28
CA ALA A 159 7.85 -5.58 -12.83
C ALA A 159 8.28 -6.49 -13.99
N ASP A 160 9.57 -6.78 -14.07
CA ASP A 160 10.11 -7.70 -15.08
C ASP A 160 9.67 -9.13 -14.74
N LEU A 161 8.97 -9.78 -15.67
CA LEU A 161 8.58 -11.18 -15.52
C LEU A 161 9.82 -12.08 -15.56
N LEU A 162 9.77 -13.15 -14.79
CA LEU A 162 10.69 -14.26 -15.00
C LEU A 162 10.28 -15.04 -16.25
N GLN A 163 11.20 -15.89 -16.74
CA GLN A 163 10.99 -16.66 -17.95
C GLN A 163 9.74 -17.56 -17.85
N ASP A 164 8.98 -17.68 -18.93
CA ASP A 164 7.83 -18.57 -19.09
C ASP A 164 6.64 -18.30 -18.16
N VAL A 165 6.54 -17.09 -17.60
CA VAL A 165 5.39 -16.71 -16.77
C VAL A 165 4.22 -16.26 -17.64
N THR A 166 3.07 -16.94 -17.50
CA THR A 166 1.81 -16.59 -18.18
C THR A 166 0.90 -15.77 -17.29
N ILE A 167 -0.10 -15.11 -17.89
CA ILE A 167 -1.10 -14.34 -17.13
C ILE A 167 -1.96 -15.25 -16.23
N GLU A 168 -2.22 -16.47 -16.68
CA GLU A 168 -2.96 -17.48 -15.92
C GLU A 168 -2.20 -17.82 -14.65
N ARG A 169 -0.89 -18.06 -14.75
CA ARG A 169 -0.02 -18.33 -13.59
C ARG A 169 0.04 -17.15 -12.62
N VAL A 170 0.08 -15.92 -13.14
CA VAL A 170 0.00 -14.71 -12.29
C VAL A 170 -1.33 -14.69 -11.55
N ARG A 171 -2.46 -14.88 -12.25
CA ARG A 171 -3.80 -14.87 -11.62
C ARG A 171 -3.96 -15.95 -10.56
N GLU A 172 -3.45 -17.15 -10.81
CA GLU A 172 -3.44 -18.23 -9.80
C GLU A 172 -2.70 -17.82 -8.52
N ALA A 173 -1.55 -17.18 -8.64
CA ALA A 173 -0.78 -16.70 -7.50
C ALA A 173 -1.57 -15.64 -6.66
N TYR A 174 -2.23 -14.70 -7.34
CA TYR A 174 -3.08 -13.71 -6.66
C TYR A 174 -4.31 -14.36 -6.02
N GLN A 175 -4.95 -15.28 -6.71
CA GLN A 175 -6.07 -16.04 -6.14
C GLN A 175 -5.63 -16.86 -4.92
N ALA A 176 -4.48 -17.54 -4.99
CA ALA A 176 -3.96 -18.34 -3.89
C ALA A 176 -3.66 -17.50 -2.65
N MET A 177 -3.20 -16.25 -2.84
CA MET A 177 -2.88 -15.36 -1.72
C MET A 177 -4.10 -14.63 -1.17
N TYR A 178 -5.06 -14.24 -2.03
CA TYR A 178 -6.12 -13.30 -1.67
C TYR A 178 -7.54 -13.89 -1.65
N CYS A 179 -7.73 -15.20 -1.93
CA CYS A 179 -9.08 -15.80 -1.96
C CYS A 179 -9.85 -15.68 -0.63
N ASN A 180 -9.13 -15.59 0.50
CA ASN A 180 -9.71 -15.46 1.83
C ASN A 180 -9.56 -14.04 2.42
N GLU A 181 -9.09 -13.07 1.62
CA GLU A 181 -8.91 -11.70 2.06
C GLU A 181 -10.18 -10.89 1.78
N PRO A 182 -10.95 -10.49 2.81
CA PRO A 182 -12.29 -9.91 2.62
C PRO A 182 -12.24 -8.57 1.87
N PHE A 183 -11.12 -7.87 1.91
CA PHE A 183 -10.99 -6.53 1.35
C PHE A 183 -10.10 -6.46 0.11
N VAL A 184 -9.60 -7.58 -0.42
CA VAL A 184 -8.82 -7.59 -1.66
C VAL A 184 -9.61 -8.27 -2.78
N ARG A 185 -9.73 -7.59 -3.91
CA ARG A 185 -10.45 -8.09 -5.09
C ARG A 185 -9.54 -8.08 -6.30
N VAL A 186 -9.39 -9.23 -6.93
CA VAL A 186 -8.68 -9.36 -8.20
C VAL A 186 -9.69 -9.24 -9.34
N ALA A 187 -9.58 -8.18 -10.11
CA ALA A 187 -10.48 -7.85 -11.21
C ALA A 187 -10.50 -8.94 -12.29
N SER A 188 -11.58 -9.02 -13.02
CA SER A 188 -11.71 -9.89 -14.19
C SER A 188 -10.72 -9.47 -15.29
N ARG A 189 -10.43 -10.37 -16.23
CA ARG A 189 -9.54 -10.05 -17.35
C ARG A 189 -10.15 -8.93 -18.22
N GLY A 190 -9.37 -7.89 -18.46
CA GLY A 190 -9.81 -6.73 -19.27
C GLY A 190 -10.69 -5.72 -18.54
N GLU A 191 -10.99 -5.95 -17.27
CA GLU A 191 -11.71 -4.99 -16.44
C GLU A 191 -10.83 -3.76 -16.15
N LEU A 192 -11.38 -2.58 -16.38
CA LEU A 192 -10.75 -1.30 -16.10
C LEU A 192 -11.10 -0.85 -14.69
N LEU A 193 -10.08 -0.51 -13.91
CA LEU A 193 -10.26 -0.03 -12.54
C LEU A 193 -10.24 1.49 -12.46
N SER A 194 -11.12 2.02 -11.62
CA SER A 194 -11.19 3.44 -11.29
C SER A 194 -11.09 3.65 -9.79
N THR A 195 -10.58 4.80 -9.36
CA THR A 195 -10.63 5.21 -7.95
C THR A 195 -12.04 5.36 -7.41
N THR A 196 -13.03 5.58 -8.28
CA THR A 196 -14.45 5.62 -7.90
C THR A 196 -15.00 4.27 -7.46
N ASP A 197 -14.45 3.16 -7.96
CA ASP A 197 -14.92 1.80 -7.63
C ASP A 197 -14.71 1.43 -6.16
N VAL A 198 -13.79 2.11 -5.49
CA VAL A 198 -13.40 1.84 -4.10
C VAL A 198 -13.60 3.04 -3.17
N ARG A 199 -14.00 4.21 -3.70
CA ARG A 199 -14.14 5.42 -2.91
C ARG A 199 -15.15 5.25 -1.77
N GLY A 200 -14.71 5.51 -0.53
CA GLY A 200 -15.51 5.35 0.69
C GLY A 200 -15.58 3.92 1.21
N SER A 201 -14.89 2.97 0.60
CA SER A 201 -14.88 1.56 1.03
C SER A 201 -13.49 1.11 1.49
N ASN A 202 -13.45 -0.04 2.21
CA ASN A 202 -12.19 -0.65 2.65
C ASN A 202 -11.61 -1.63 1.60
N PHE A 203 -12.08 -1.61 0.37
CA PHE A 203 -11.60 -2.51 -0.67
C PHE A 203 -10.33 -2.02 -1.36
N CYS A 204 -9.50 -2.99 -1.73
CA CYS A 204 -8.39 -2.86 -2.65
C CYS A 204 -8.71 -3.68 -3.90
N ASN A 205 -8.89 -3.03 -5.04
CA ASN A 205 -9.12 -3.70 -6.32
C ASN A 205 -7.81 -3.75 -7.10
N ILE A 206 -7.49 -4.92 -7.68
CA ILE A 206 -6.24 -5.17 -8.39
C ILE A 206 -6.53 -5.74 -9.78
N SER A 207 -6.02 -5.10 -10.83
CA SER A 207 -6.01 -5.67 -12.18
C SER A 207 -4.61 -6.08 -12.62
N LEU A 208 -4.53 -7.12 -13.44
CA LEU A 208 -3.29 -7.77 -13.84
C LEU A 208 -3.22 -7.89 -15.36
N ASN A 209 -2.13 -7.39 -15.93
CA ASN A 209 -1.86 -7.44 -17.36
C ASN A 209 -0.40 -7.81 -17.61
N ILE A 210 -0.14 -8.48 -18.72
CA ILE A 210 1.22 -8.74 -19.22
C ILE A 210 1.40 -8.00 -20.53
N ASP A 211 2.43 -7.16 -20.61
CA ASP A 211 2.94 -6.66 -21.88
C ASP A 211 4.00 -7.66 -22.38
N SER A 212 3.59 -8.56 -23.26
CA SER A 212 4.46 -9.60 -23.82
C SER A 212 5.58 -9.03 -24.69
N ARG A 213 5.39 -7.83 -25.22
CA ARG A 213 6.39 -7.14 -26.04
C ARG A 213 7.58 -6.67 -25.21
N THR A 214 7.33 -6.29 -23.95
CA THR A 214 8.36 -5.79 -23.03
C THR A 214 8.72 -6.78 -21.92
N GLY A 215 8.02 -7.90 -21.83
CA GLY A 215 8.21 -8.91 -20.77
C GLY A 215 7.83 -8.41 -19.38
N LYS A 216 6.86 -7.48 -19.28
CA LYS A 216 6.50 -6.89 -18.00
C LYS A 216 5.11 -7.32 -17.51
N LEU A 217 5.03 -7.63 -16.22
CA LEU A 217 3.78 -7.58 -15.47
C LEU A 217 3.43 -6.11 -15.20
N ILE A 218 2.20 -5.74 -15.51
CA ILE A 218 1.60 -4.46 -15.15
C ILE A 218 0.45 -4.74 -14.19
N ALA A 219 0.67 -4.49 -12.91
CA ALA A 219 -0.35 -4.59 -11.89
C ALA A 219 -0.88 -3.19 -11.56
N VAL A 220 -2.19 -3.02 -11.57
CA VAL A 220 -2.84 -1.76 -11.17
C VAL A 220 -3.62 -2.02 -9.90
N SER A 221 -3.28 -1.31 -8.84
CA SER A 221 -3.94 -1.39 -7.53
C SER A 221 -4.67 -0.10 -7.21
N VAL A 222 -5.91 -0.19 -6.78
CA VAL A 222 -6.77 0.97 -6.48
C VAL A 222 -7.36 0.85 -5.10
N ILE A 223 -7.25 1.91 -4.29
CA ILE A 223 -7.81 2.01 -2.94
C ILE A 223 -8.39 3.39 -2.68
N ASP A 224 -9.27 3.51 -1.67
CA ASP A 224 -9.52 4.80 -1.02
C ASP A 224 -8.38 5.11 -0.06
N ASN A 225 -7.70 6.23 -0.26
CA ASN A 225 -6.53 6.62 0.52
C ASN A 225 -6.83 6.91 2.00
N LEU A 226 -8.08 7.28 2.34
CA LEU A 226 -8.50 7.56 3.71
C LEU A 226 -9.18 6.37 4.39
N VAL A 227 -9.69 5.39 3.64
CA VAL A 227 -10.32 4.18 4.20
C VAL A 227 -9.31 3.03 4.19
N LYS A 228 -9.18 2.24 3.12
CA LYS A 228 -8.20 1.13 3.06
C LYS A 228 -6.77 1.65 3.23
N GLY A 229 -6.48 2.82 2.71
CA GLY A 229 -5.17 3.46 2.88
C GLY A 229 -4.89 3.96 4.30
N GLN A 230 -5.89 4.08 5.19
CA GLN A 230 -5.69 4.64 6.53
C GLN A 230 -6.70 4.19 7.58
N ALA A 231 -7.84 4.89 7.71
CA ALA A 231 -8.78 4.68 8.83
C ALA A 231 -9.45 3.30 8.81
N GLY A 232 -9.84 2.82 7.64
CA GLY A 232 -10.47 1.52 7.50
C GLY A 232 -9.49 0.38 7.78
N ASN A 233 -8.24 0.49 7.32
CA ASN A 233 -7.20 -0.48 7.66
C ASN A 233 -6.91 -0.49 9.17
N ALA A 234 -6.89 0.67 9.81
CA ALA A 234 -6.70 0.75 11.26
C ALA A 234 -7.88 0.16 12.04
N LEU A 235 -9.12 0.35 11.58
CA LEU A 235 -10.28 -0.29 12.17
C LEU A 235 -10.24 -1.82 11.97
N GLN A 236 -9.82 -2.29 10.80
CA GLN A 236 -9.58 -3.71 10.55
C GLN A 236 -8.52 -4.28 11.50
N ASN A 237 -7.39 -3.60 11.71
CA ASN A 237 -6.38 -3.96 12.69
C ASN A 237 -6.95 -4.01 14.12
N MET A 238 -7.73 -3.00 14.50
CA MET A 238 -8.34 -2.94 15.82
C MET A 238 -9.33 -4.11 16.04
N ASN A 239 -10.16 -4.43 15.05
CA ASN A 239 -11.07 -5.57 15.11
C ASN A 239 -10.31 -6.88 15.37
N ILE A 240 -9.23 -7.12 14.62
CA ILE A 240 -8.38 -8.30 14.79
C ILE A 240 -7.76 -8.35 16.18
N MET A 241 -7.17 -7.24 16.67
CA MET A 241 -6.57 -7.13 18.01
C MET A 241 -7.56 -7.42 19.13
N MET A 242 -8.83 -7.09 18.91
CA MET A 242 -9.91 -7.28 19.91
C MET A 242 -10.62 -8.63 19.77
N GLY A 243 -10.21 -9.48 18.82
CA GLY A 243 -10.88 -10.76 18.54
C GLY A 243 -12.29 -10.60 17.98
N VAL A 244 -12.61 -9.44 17.39
CA VAL A 244 -13.86 -9.17 16.69
C VAL A 244 -13.67 -9.54 15.22
N GLU A 245 -14.78 -9.89 14.54
CA GLU A 245 -14.76 -10.14 13.10
C GLU A 245 -14.14 -8.94 12.36
N GLU A 246 -13.07 -9.16 11.59
CA GLU A 246 -12.27 -8.07 10.99
C GLU A 246 -13.07 -7.17 10.04
N THR A 247 -14.17 -7.69 9.50
CA THR A 247 -15.06 -6.95 8.59
C THR A 247 -16.07 -6.06 9.28
N THR A 248 -16.16 -6.13 10.61
CA THR A 248 -17.15 -5.37 11.39
C THR A 248 -17.02 -3.87 11.16
N GLY A 249 -18.11 -3.24 10.71
CA GLY A 249 -18.17 -1.81 10.40
C GLY A 249 -17.46 -1.39 9.10
N LEU A 250 -16.97 -2.34 8.26
CA LEU A 250 -16.17 -2.04 7.07
C LEU A 250 -16.77 -2.56 5.75
N MET A 251 -17.81 -3.39 5.80
CA MET A 251 -18.45 -4.00 4.63
C MET A 251 -19.49 -3.06 3.99
N HIS A 252 -19.06 -1.86 3.64
CA HIS A 252 -19.94 -0.97 2.87
C HIS A 252 -19.56 -0.95 1.41
N ALA A 253 -20.55 -0.78 0.54
CA ALA A 253 -20.31 -0.40 -0.85
C ALA A 253 -19.61 0.97 -0.90
N GLY A 254 -18.76 1.18 -1.88
CA GLY A 254 -18.18 2.50 -2.13
C GLY A 254 -19.23 3.54 -2.47
N ASN A 255 -18.87 4.80 -2.33
CA ASN A 255 -19.72 5.93 -2.70
C ASN A 255 -19.53 6.22 -4.20
N PHE A 256 -20.52 5.85 -5.01
CA PHE A 256 -20.58 6.19 -6.43
C PHE A 256 -21.83 7.04 -6.70
N PRO A 257 -21.80 8.07 -7.51
CA PRO A 257 -20.71 8.66 -8.28
C PRO A 257 -19.68 9.46 -7.47
#